data_23e0d090c7eac2791d62f3aa9122e2a9
#
_entry.id   23e0d090c7eac2791d62f3aa9122e2a9
#
_cell.length_a   1.000
_cell.length_b   1.000
_cell.length_c   1.000
_cell.angle_alpha   90.00
_cell.angle_beta   90.00
_cell.angle_gamma   90.00
#
_symmetry.space_group_name_H-M   'P 1'
#
loop_
_entity.id
_entity.type
_entity.pdbx_description
1 polymer ?
#
loop_
_entity_poly.entity_id
_entity_poly.type
_entity_poly.pdbx_seq_one_letter_code
_entity_poly.pdbx_strand_id
1 'polypeptide(L)'
;MYDAKCKLSDGTLVDIEVQKENNDDFKRRVRYNGSVLTANATLKGTDFRDVPNVCVIFISKFDPFKHNKTVYHVVKVVKETGEEVNDGCEEIYVNAKVDDKSEIAELMKIFSDDDTYDYKKFPEVSNFKSIYKKGSEGDKNMSEIAAKIRKIGREEGEKMGKLISIRSLMKNAGWSAEKAMDTLEINEKDRVVYLEELKKDN
;
A
#
# COMPACT_ATOMS: atom_id res chain seq x y z
N MET A 1 -2.21 -13.15 11.08
CA MET A 1 -2.42 -11.71 10.84
C MET A 1 -1.83 -11.45 9.47
N TYR A 2 -2.61 -10.98 8.53
CA TYR A 2 -2.14 -10.73 7.17
C TYR A 2 -2.05 -9.22 7.01
N ASP A 3 -0.85 -8.71 7.17
CA ASP A 3 -0.53 -7.31 6.92
C ASP A 3 -0.12 -7.19 5.47
N ALA A 4 -0.74 -6.30 4.72
CA ALA A 4 -0.35 -5.99 3.36
C ALA A 4 0.25 -4.59 3.31
N LYS A 5 1.45 -4.48 2.75
CA LYS A 5 2.14 -3.20 2.55
C LYS A 5 2.27 -2.91 1.08
N CYS A 6 1.93 -1.71 0.67
CA CYS A 6 2.09 -1.26 -0.71
C CYS A 6 2.53 0.20 -0.78
N LYS A 7 2.92 0.63 -1.97
CA LYS A 7 3.26 2.01 -2.27
C LYS A 7 2.37 2.48 -3.41
N LEU A 8 1.70 3.60 -3.23
CA LEU A 8 0.89 4.22 -4.26
C LEU A 8 1.75 4.97 -5.29
N SER A 9 1.15 5.33 -6.41
CA SER A 9 1.83 6.03 -7.51
C SER A 9 2.37 7.41 -7.12
N ASP A 10 1.75 8.08 -6.14
CA ASP A 10 2.19 9.35 -5.58
C ASP A 10 3.32 9.22 -4.54
N GLY A 11 3.72 7.98 -4.24
CA GLY A 11 4.78 7.68 -3.27
C GLY A 11 4.27 7.40 -1.86
N THR A 12 2.99 7.57 -1.56
CA THR A 12 2.39 7.26 -0.26
C THR A 12 2.55 5.78 0.07
N LEU A 13 2.99 5.49 1.28
CA LEU A 13 3.13 4.13 1.78
C LEU A 13 1.86 3.72 2.52
N VAL A 14 1.32 2.56 2.18
CA VAL A 14 0.07 2.06 2.77
C VAL A 14 0.33 0.76 3.52
N ASP A 15 -0.19 0.67 4.73
CA ASP A 15 -0.26 -0.56 5.54
C ASP A 15 -1.72 -0.94 5.76
N ILE A 16 -2.09 -2.17 5.42
CA ILE A 16 -3.44 -2.68 5.55
C ILE A 16 -3.47 -3.75 6.63
N GLU A 17 -4.13 -3.45 7.73
CA GLU A 17 -4.32 -4.33 8.87
C GLU A 17 -5.74 -4.90 8.88
N VAL A 18 -5.89 -6.21 9.11
CA VAL A 18 -7.20 -6.85 9.22
C VAL A 18 -7.37 -7.50 10.59
N GLN A 19 -8.41 -7.10 11.32
CA GLN A 19 -8.70 -7.64 12.65
C GLN A 19 -10.13 -8.12 12.79
N LYS A 20 -10.31 -9.36 13.25
CA LYS A 20 -11.64 -9.96 13.46
C LYS A 20 -12.22 -9.62 14.82
N GLU A 21 -11.40 -9.62 15.87
CA GLU A 21 -11.80 -9.45 17.26
C GLU A 21 -11.41 -8.07 17.79
N ASN A 22 -12.27 -7.50 18.64
CA ASN A 22 -11.98 -6.23 19.30
C ASN A 22 -11.21 -6.48 20.61
N ASN A 23 -9.93 -6.16 20.60
CA ASN A 23 -9.04 -6.23 21.76
C ASN A 23 -8.82 -4.85 22.41
N ASP A 24 -9.59 -3.82 22.03
CA ASP A 24 -9.48 -2.42 22.49
C ASP A 24 -8.10 -1.75 22.29
N ASP A 25 -7.18 -2.40 21.57
CA ASP A 25 -5.81 -1.92 21.31
C ASP A 25 -5.63 -1.32 19.91
N PHE A 26 -6.63 -1.40 19.05
CA PHE A 26 -6.52 -1.08 17.62
C PHE A 26 -5.99 0.33 17.32
N LYS A 27 -6.39 1.36 18.11
CA LYS A 27 -5.89 2.74 17.93
C LYS A 27 -4.39 2.84 18.18
N ARG A 28 -3.88 2.10 19.17
CA ARG A 28 -2.45 2.05 19.47
C ARG A 28 -1.67 1.28 18.42
N ARG A 29 -2.28 0.22 17.88
CA ARG A 29 -1.72 -0.60 16.81
C ARG A 29 -1.59 0.22 15.52
N VAL A 30 -2.64 0.91 15.10
CA VAL A 30 -2.62 1.79 13.92
C VAL A 30 -1.53 2.85 14.05
N ARG A 31 -1.47 3.55 15.19
CA ARG A 31 -0.41 4.51 15.47
C ARG A 31 0.99 3.89 15.42
N TYR A 32 1.17 2.71 16.01
CA TYR A 32 2.46 1.99 15.99
C TYR A 32 2.88 1.65 14.57
N ASN A 33 1.97 1.09 13.78
CA ASN A 33 2.27 0.70 12.39
C ASN A 33 2.61 1.88 11.51
N GLY A 34 1.87 2.99 11.61
CA GLY A 34 2.21 4.23 10.91
C GLY A 34 3.59 4.76 11.29
N SER A 35 3.93 4.72 12.59
CA SER A 35 5.25 5.14 13.06
C SER A 35 6.39 4.25 12.54
N VAL A 36 6.19 2.93 12.56
CA VAL A 36 7.16 1.96 12.04
C VAL A 36 7.32 2.12 10.52
N LEU A 37 6.22 2.31 9.79
CA LEU A 37 6.25 2.52 8.35
C LEU A 37 7.05 3.76 8.00
N THR A 38 6.79 4.88 8.67
CA THR A 38 7.54 6.13 8.52
C THR A 38 9.03 5.95 8.84
N ALA A 39 9.34 5.35 10.00
CA ALA A 39 10.74 5.17 10.43
C ALA A 39 11.54 4.29 9.46
N ASN A 40 10.94 3.20 8.97
CA ASN A 40 11.61 2.28 8.04
C ASN A 40 11.83 2.88 6.65
N ALA A 41 10.98 3.82 6.24
CA ALA A 41 11.07 4.47 4.94
C ALA A 41 11.96 5.71 4.94
N THR A 42 12.28 6.26 6.13
CA THR A 42 13.09 7.48 6.27
C THR A 42 14.54 7.12 6.48
N LEU A 43 15.39 7.49 5.52
CA LEU A 43 16.85 7.26 5.61
C LEU A 43 17.49 8.27 6.57
N LYS A 44 18.62 7.87 7.17
CA LYS A 44 19.40 8.78 8.02
C LYS A 44 19.86 10.00 7.22
N GLY A 45 19.53 11.19 7.68
CA GLY A 45 19.87 12.46 7.03
C GLY A 45 18.85 12.94 6.00
N THR A 46 17.70 12.26 5.86
CA THR A 46 16.57 12.78 5.08
C THR A 46 16.05 14.08 5.69
N ASP A 47 15.80 15.11 4.85
CA ASP A 47 15.09 16.31 5.29
C ASP A 47 13.67 15.93 5.71
N PHE A 48 13.16 16.52 6.78
CA PHE A 48 11.80 16.20 7.26
C PHE A 48 10.71 16.56 6.24
N ARG A 49 10.98 17.45 5.29
CA ARG A 49 10.08 17.76 4.16
C ARG A 49 9.95 16.62 3.15
N ASP A 50 10.95 15.74 3.10
CA ASP A 50 11.03 14.60 2.18
C ASP A 50 10.62 13.28 2.85
N VAL A 51 10.13 13.32 4.10
CA VAL A 51 9.57 12.14 4.77
C VAL A 51 8.32 11.70 4.02
N PRO A 52 8.21 10.42 3.62
CA PRO A 52 7.08 9.97 2.82
C PRO A 52 5.76 10.02 3.58
N ASN A 53 4.68 10.30 2.87
CA ASN A 53 3.34 10.14 3.41
C ASN A 53 3.06 8.67 3.72
N VAL A 54 2.31 8.43 4.78
CA VAL A 54 1.90 7.09 5.20
C VAL A 54 0.39 7.05 5.44
N CYS A 55 -0.23 5.93 5.08
CA CYS A 55 -1.63 5.67 5.35
C CYS A 55 -1.77 4.29 6.01
N VAL A 56 -2.44 4.21 7.14
CA VAL A 56 -2.79 2.93 7.77
C VAL A 56 -4.28 2.69 7.60
N ILE A 57 -4.63 1.61 6.90
CA ILE A 57 -6.01 1.17 6.70
C ILE A 57 -6.28 0.01 7.64
N PHE A 58 -7.13 0.23 8.62
CA PHE A 58 -7.52 -0.78 9.60
C PHE A 58 -8.91 -1.33 9.27
N ILE A 59 -8.99 -2.57 8.83
CA ILE A 59 -10.23 -3.26 8.46
C ILE A 59 -10.67 -4.15 9.63
N SER A 60 -11.89 -3.96 10.13
CA SER A 60 -12.40 -4.71 11.27
C SER A 60 -13.76 -5.35 10.99
N LYS A 61 -14.04 -6.50 11.64
CA LYS A 61 -15.37 -7.12 11.71
C LYS A 61 -16.20 -6.60 12.90
N PHE A 62 -15.83 -5.45 13.45
CA PHE A 62 -16.57 -4.74 14.50
C PHE A 62 -16.56 -3.24 14.18
N ASP A 63 -17.48 -2.47 14.77
CA ASP A 63 -17.52 -1.03 14.61
C ASP A 63 -16.52 -0.37 15.59
N PRO A 64 -15.40 0.19 15.10
CA PRO A 64 -14.34 0.71 15.96
C PRO A 64 -14.78 1.95 16.75
N PHE A 65 -15.72 2.75 16.22
CA PHE A 65 -16.18 4.00 16.84
C PHE A 65 -17.64 4.00 17.24
N LYS A 66 -18.38 2.91 17.01
CA LYS A 66 -19.78 2.71 17.41
C LYS A 66 -20.78 3.72 16.79
N HIS A 67 -20.48 4.25 15.62
CA HIS A 67 -21.34 5.18 14.87
C HIS A 67 -21.97 4.58 13.62
N ASN A 68 -21.82 3.27 13.43
CA ASN A 68 -22.42 2.49 12.33
C ASN A 68 -22.10 3.06 10.93
N LYS A 69 -20.85 3.47 10.72
CA LYS A 69 -20.34 3.90 9.42
C LYS A 69 -19.43 2.84 8.83
N THR A 70 -19.41 2.73 7.51
CA THR A 70 -18.51 1.83 6.79
C THR A 70 -17.06 2.31 6.86
N VAL A 71 -16.84 3.62 6.78
CA VAL A 71 -15.50 4.21 6.80
C VAL A 71 -15.44 5.35 7.81
N TYR A 72 -14.33 5.42 8.52
CA TYR A 72 -13.97 6.53 9.38
C TYR A 72 -12.58 7.03 9.00
N HIS A 73 -12.46 8.32 8.77
CA HIS A 73 -11.19 9.02 8.64
C HIS A 73 -10.86 9.66 9.98
N VAL A 74 -9.70 9.34 10.53
CA VAL A 74 -9.22 9.95 11.77
C VAL A 74 -8.19 11.00 11.41
N VAL A 75 -8.45 12.23 11.81
CA VAL A 75 -7.59 13.39 11.56
C VAL A 75 -7.06 13.97 12.86
N LYS A 76 -5.89 14.58 12.80
CA LYS A 76 -5.35 15.38 13.90
C LYS A 76 -5.88 16.78 13.81
N VAL A 77 -6.22 17.37 14.96
CA VAL A 77 -6.80 18.73 15.04
C VAL A 77 -6.07 19.54 16.08
N VAL A 78 -5.80 20.78 15.79
CA VAL A 78 -5.40 21.77 16.80
C VAL A 78 -6.60 22.05 17.68
N LYS A 79 -6.54 21.64 18.94
CA LYS A 79 -7.69 21.67 19.86
C LYS A 79 -8.25 23.09 20.05
N GLU A 80 -7.39 24.08 20.03
CA GLU A 80 -7.75 25.49 20.30
C GLU A 80 -8.43 26.17 19.12
N THR A 81 -8.14 25.73 17.89
CA THR A 81 -8.64 26.38 16.63
C THR A 81 -9.59 25.51 15.86
N GLY A 82 -9.55 24.19 16.03
CA GLY A 82 -10.29 23.23 15.22
C GLY A 82 -9.67 22.95 13.87
N GLU A 83 -8.52 23.54 13.56
CA GLU A 83 -7.82 23.31 12.28
C GLU A 83 -7.23 21.90 12.19
N GLU A 84 -7.42 21.26 11.04
CA GLU A 84 -6.81 19.96 10.76
C GLU A 84 -5.31 20.11 10.52
N VAL A 85 -4.54 19.17 11.08
CA VAL A 85 -3.09 19.09 10.89
C VAL A 85 -2.79 18.01 9.88
N ASN A 86 -2.35 18.41 8.68
CA ASN A 86 -1.84 17.48 7.68
C ASN A 86 -0.33 17.29 7.90
N ASP A 87 0.04 16.20 8.54
CA ASP A 87 1.43 15.82 8.80
C ASP A 87 1.92 14.65 7.90
N GLY A 88 1.14 14.30 6.88
CA GLY A 88 1.44 13.19 5.97
C GLY A 88 1.12 11.81 6.55
N CYS A 89 0.42 11.72 7.70
CA CYS A 89 -0.01 10.45 8.27
C CYS A 89 -1.55 10.38 8.29
N GLU A 90 -2.10 9.42 7.54
CA GLU A 90 -3.54 9.16 7.48
C GLU A 90 -3.90 7.87 8.20
N GLU A 91 -5.04 7.89 8.88
CA GLU A 91 -5.62 6.72 9.52
C GLU A 91 -7.05 6.50 9.00
N ILE A 92 -7.28 5.38 8.34
CA ILE A 92 -8.58 4.99 7.80
C ILE A 92 -9.05 3.72 8.49
N TYR A 93 -10.23 3.77 9.08
CA TYR A 93 -10.84 2.60 9.71
C TYR A 93 -12.04 2.15 8.89
N VAL A 94 -12.04 0.88 8.48
CA VAL A 94 -13.10 0.27 7.70
C VAL A 94 -13.85 -0.75 8.56
N ASN A 95 -15.15 -0.53 8.72
CA ASN A 95 -16.06 -1.43 9.40
C ASN A 95 -16.70 -2.38 8.37
N ALA A 96 -16.16 -3.58 8.23
CA ALA A 96 -16.65 -4.58 7.29
C ALA A 96 -18.01 -5.20 7.67
N LYS A 97 -18.63 -4.78 8.79
CA LYS A 97 -19.93 -5.26 9.25
C LYS A 97 -21.09 -4.41 8.73
N VAL A 98 -20.84 -3.18 8.36
CA VAL A 98 -21.88 -2.25 7.88
C VAL A 98 -22.13 -2.43 6.39
N ASP A 99 -23.40 -2.41 6.01
CA ASP A 99 -23.86 -2.39 4.61
C ASP A 99 -24.67 -1.11 4.37
N ASP A 100 -23.96 -0.04 4.05
CA ASP A 100 -24.57 1.25 3.69
C ASP A 100 -24.70 1.45 2.17
N LYS A 101 -24.50 0.39 1.38
CA LYS A 101 -24.52 0.39 -0.08
C LYS A 101 -23.39 1.18 -0.74
N SER A 102 -22.38 1.59 0.02
CA SER A 102 -21.18 2.18 -0.54
C SER A 102 -20.34 1.13 -1.29
N GLU A 103 -19.49 1.60 -2.20
CA GLU A 103 -18.54 0.72 -2.91
C GLU A 103 -17.65 -0.07 -1.95
N ILE A 104 -17.23 0.56 -0.87
CA ILE A 104 -16.39 -0.08 0.15
C ILE A 104 -17.18 -1.16 0.89
N ALA A 105 -18.46 -0.92 1.21
CA ALA A 105 -19.32 -1.95 1.82
C ALA A 105 -19.50 -3.15 0.88
N GLU A 106 -19.72 -2.91 -0.41
CA GLU A 106 -19.81 -3.97 -1.42
C GLU A 106 -18.50 -4.75 -1.56
N LEU A 107 -17.35 -4.07 -1.55
CA LEU A 107 -16.04 -4.70 -1.54
C LEU A 107 -15.84 -5.56 -0.27
N MET A 108 -16.20 -5.03 0.89
CA MET A 108 -16.08 -5.75 2.16
C MET A 108 -16.96 -7.00 2.21
N LYS A 109 -18.11 -7.02 1.54
CA LYS A 109 -18.93 -8.22 1.40
C LYS A 109 -18.18 -9.35 0.69
N ILE A 110 -17.39 -9.04 -0.35
CA ILE A 110 -16.61 -10.08 -1.04
C ILE A 110 -15.61 -10.73 -0.09
N PHE A 111 -15.03 -9.99 0.87
CA PHE A 111 -14.10 -10.54 1.86
C PHE A 111 -14.78 -11.24 3.04
N SER A 112 -15.98 -10.82 3.42
CA SER A 112 -16.66 -11.31 4.63
C SER A 112 -17.63 -12.45 4.39
N ASP A 113 -18.20 -12.54 3.20
CA ASP A 113 -19.17 -13.55 2.79
C ASP A 113 -18.55 -14.49 1.77
N ASP A 114 -18.60 -15.77 2.07
CA ASP A 114 -17.92 -16.81 1.30
C ASP A 114 -18.43 -16.96 -0.13
N ASP A 115 -19.70 -16.70 -0.39
CA ASP A 115 -20.35 -16.94 -1.67
C ASP A 115 -20.57 -15.67 -2.51
N THR A 116 -20.17 -14.52 -1.98
CA THR A 116 -20.30 -13.23 -2.68
C THR A 116 -19.10 -12.97 -3.60
N TYR A 117 -19.40 -12.72 -4.87
CA TYR A 117 -18.44 -12.32 -5.92
C TYR A 117 -19.04 -11.19 -6.75
N ASP A 118 -18.20 -10.27 -7.21
CA ASP A 118 -18.58 -9.27 -8.20
C ASP A 118 -17.46 -9.11 -9.24
N TYR A 119 -17.56 -9.88 -10.31
CA TYR A 119 -16.59 -9.87 -11.40
C TYR A 119 -16.67 -8.63 -12.29
N LYS A 120 -17.74 -7.85 -12.18
CA LYS A 120 -17.91 -6.63 -12.95
C LYS A 120 -17.25 -5.44 -12.28
N LYS A 121 -17.48 -5.28 -10.98
CA LYS A 121 -17.01 -4.12 -10.20
C LYS A 121 -15.65 -4.38 -9.57
N PHE A 122 -15.42 -5.61 -9.09
CA PHE A 122 -14.19 -6.03 -8.41
C PHE A 122 -13.62 -7.34 -9.01
N PRO A 123 -13.22 -7.33 -10.30
CA PRO A 123 -12.80 -8.56 -10.99
C PRO A 123 -11.59 -9.21 -10.35
N GLU A 124 -10.57 -8.44 -9.97
CA GLU A 124 -9.32 -8.95 -9.39
C GLU A 124 -9.58 -9.68 -8.06
N VAL A 125 -10.33 -9.03 -7.17
CA VAL A 125 -10.66 -9.58 -5.84
C VAL A 125 -11.53 -10.84 -5.97
N SER A 126 -12.55 -10.80 -6.86
CA SER A 126 -13.44 -11.92 -7.11
C SER A 126 -12.71 -13.13 -7.73
N ASN A 127 -11.83 -12.87 -8.68
CA ASN A 127 -10.96 -13.90 -9.28
C ASN A 127 -10.03 -14.52 -8.23
N PHE A 128 -9.35 -13.69 -7.46
CA PHE A 128 -8.46 -14.16 -6.40
C PHE A 128 -9.19 -15.04 -5.39
N LYS A 129 -10.35 -14.58 -4.91
CA LYS A 129 -11.20 -15.33 -3.98
C LYS A 129 -11.65 -16.66 -4.57
N SER A 130 -12.09 -16.70 -5.84
CA SER A 130 -12.55 -17.93 -6.51
C SER A 130 -11.46 -18.99 -6.60
N ILE A 131 -10.22 -18.56 -6.85
CA ILE A 131 -9.04 -19.44 -6.91
C ILE A 131 -8.72 -19.98 -5.51
N TYR A 132 -8.79 -19.14 -4.48
CA TYR A 132 -8.52 -19.52 -3.10
C TYR A 132 -9.49 -20.57 -2.56
N LYS A 133 -10.78 -20.54 -3.00
CA LYS A 133 -11.82 -21.46 -2.53
C LYS A 133 -11.80 -22.84 -3.21
N LYS A 134 -11.16 -23.03 -4.35
CA LYS A 134 -11.21 -24.27 -5.14
C LYS A 134 -10.41 -25.47 -4.57
N GLY A 135 -10.04 -25.49 -3.28
CA GLY A 135 -9.52 -26.67 -2.57
C GLY A 135 -8.14 -27.15 -3.04
N SER A 136 -7.87 -28.46 -3.08
CA SER A 136 -6.54 -29.05 -3.34
C SER A 136 -5.89 -28.68 -4.70
N GLU A 137 -6.66 -28.30 -5.70
CA GLU A 137 -6.17 -27.58 -6.89
C GLU A 137 -5.78 -26.14 -6.56
N GLY A 138 -6.43 -25.52 -5.55
CA GLY A 138 -6.11 -24.18 -5.06
C GLY A 138 -4.74 -24.08 -4.43
N ASP A 139 -4.23 -25.11 -3.76
CA ASP A 139 -2.91 -25.07 -3.10
C ASP A 139 -1.76 -25.02 -4.12
N LYS A 140 -1.87 -25.74 -5.24
CA LYS A 140 -0.90 -25.63 -6.34
C LYS A 140 -0.99 -24.26 -7.04
N ASN A 141 -2.20 -23.82 -7.34
CA ASN A 141 -2.44 -22.51 -7.96
C ASN A 141 -2.06 -21.36 -7.02
N MET A 142 -2.28 -21.49 -5.71
CA MET A 142 -1.82 -20.52 -4.70
C MET A 142 -0.30 -20.44 -4.63
N SER A 143 0.38 -21.56 -4.71
CA SER A 143 1.86 -21.57 -4.76
C SER A 143 2.37 -20.87 -6.02
N GLU A 144 1.75 -21.10 -7.17
CA GLU A 144 2.10 -20.44 -8.44
C GLU A 144 1.74 -18.95 -8.44
N ILE A 145 0.57 -18.57 -7.91
CA ILE A 145 0.16 -17.16 -7.79
C ILE A 145 1.05 -16.42 -6.79
N ALA A 146 1.30 -17.01 -5.63
CA ALA A 146 2.21 -16.42 -4.64
C ALA A 146 3.65 -16.30 -5.18
N ALA A 147 4.10 -17.26 -5.98
CA ALA A 147 5.37 -17.18 -6.68
C ALA A 147 5.36 -16.07 -7.74
N LYS A 148 4.26 -15.93 -8.49
CA LYS A 148 4.08 -14.89 -9.51
C LYS A 148 4.02 -13.49 -8.88
N ILE A 149 3.26 -13.31 -7.78
CA ILE A 149 3.19 -12.04 -7.04
C ILE A 149 4.58 -11.68 -6.47
N ARG A 150 5.28 -12.65 -5.86
CA ARG A 150 6.65 -12.42 -5.36
C ARG A 150 7.61 -12.08 -6.48
N LYS A 151 7.47 -12.71 -7.64
CA LYS A 151 8.29 -12.42 -8.82
C LYS A 151 8.03 -11.00 -9.32
N ILE A 152 6.77 -10.60 -9.50
CA ILE A 152 6.38 -9.24 -9.89
C ILE A 152 6.90 -8.22 -8.89
N GLY A 153 6.63 -8.40 -7.60
CA GLY A 153 7.10 -7.49 -6.56
C GLY A 153 8.63 -7.38 -6.48
N ARG A 154 9.36 -8.47 -6.76
CA ARG A 154 10.81 -8.45 -6.85
C ARG A 154 11.29 -7.68 -8.09
N GLU A 155 10.71 -7.94 -9.26
CA GLU A 155 11.04 -7.24 -10.51
C GLU A 155 10.76 -5.73 -10.40
N GLU A 156 9.63 -5.35 -9.80
CA GLU A 156 9.29 -3.94 -9.53
C GLU A 156 10.26 -3.31 -8.50
N GLY A 157 10.59 -4.03 -7.43
CA GLY A 157 11.57 -3.58 -6.44
C GLY A 157 12.97 -3.40 -7.03
N GLU A 158 13.43 -4.32 -7.87
CA GLU A 158 14.71 -4.21 -8.59
C GLU A 158 14.71 -3.02 -9.56
N LYS A 159 13.61 -2.82 -10.31
CA LYS A 159 13.44 -1.69 -11.21
C LYS A 159 13.49 -0.36 -10.45
N MET A 160 12.75 -0.26 -9.35
CA MET A 160 12.72 0.95 -8.52
C MET A 160 14.09 1.22 -7.89
N GLY A 161 14.76 0.21 -7.36
CA GLY A 161 16.11 0.35 -6.80
C GLY A 161 17.13 0.86 -7.82
N LYS A 162 17.08 0.35 -9.05
CA LYS A 162 17.91 0.84 -10.16
C LYS A 162 17.59 2.29 -10.53
N LEU A 163 16.31 2.66 -10.60
CA LEU A 163 15.88 4.04 -10.89
C LEU A 163 16.39 5.03 -9.82
N ILE A 164 16.27 4.68 -8.55
CA ILE A 164 16.82 5.46 -7.43
C ILE A 164 18.34 5.62 -7.57
N SER A 165 19.04 4.55 -7.91
CA SER A 165 20.49 4.58 -8.11
C SER A 165 20.91 5.48 -9.28
N ILE A 166 20.19 5.44 -10.41
CA ILE A 166 20.42 6.33 -11.56
C ILE A 166 20.24 7.79 -11.13
N ARG A 167 19.12 8.13 -10.46
CA ARG A 167 18.83 9.49 -9.97
C ARG A 167 19.92 9.97 -9.01
N SER A 168 20.37 9.11 -8.11
CA SER A 168 21.44 9.43 -7.16
C SER A 168 22.76 9.76 -7.86
N LEU A 169 23.15 8.98 -8.86
CA LEU A 169 24.36 9.23 -9.65
C LEU A 169 24.25 10.52 -10.48
N MET A 170 23.10 10.78 -11.08
CA MET A 170 22.84 12.02 -11.80
C MET A 170 22.93 13.25 -10.87
N LYS A 171 22.28 13.19 -9.70
CA LYS A 171 22.21 14.29 -8.74
C LYS A 171 23.56 14.54 -8.04
N ASN A 172 24.21 13.49 -7.57
CA ASN A 172 25.37 13.61 -6.67
C ASN A 172 26.72 13.64 -7.42
N ALA A 173 26.79 12.94 -8.57
CA ALA A 173 28.02 12.87 -9.38
C ALA A 173 27.95 13.73 -10.65
N GLY A 174 26.80 14.37 -10.94
CA GLY A 174 26.59 15.19 -12.15
C GLY A 174 26.65 14.37 -13.45
N TRP A 175 26.33 13.07 -13.40
CA TRP A 175 26.42 12.20 -14.57
C TRP A 175 25.19 12.30 -15.45
N SER A 176 25.35 12.01 -16.76
CA SER A 176 24.20 11.81 -17.63
C SER A 176 23.49 10.51 -17.28
N ALA A 177 22.22 10.41 -17.64
CA ALA A 177 21.43 9.21 -17.43
C ALA A 177 22.09 7.98 -18.12
N GLU A 178 22.62 8.16 -19.34
CA GLU A 178 23.31 7.10 -20.06
C GLU A 178 24.54 6.61 -19.29
N LYS A 179 25.40 7.52 -18.84
CA LYS A 179 26.59 7.17 -18.07
C LYS A 179 26.26 6.46 -16.75
N ALA A 180 25.19 6.88 -16.07
CA ALA A 180 24.72 6.22 -14.86
C ALA A 180 24.21 4.80 -15.14
N MET A 181 23.45 4.63 -16.23
CA MET A 181 22.95 3.32 -16.65
C MET A 181 24.06 2.39 -17.12
N ASP A 182 25.10 2.88 -17.80
CA ASP A 182 26.29 2.11 -18.17
C ASP A 182 27.02 1.58 -16.94
N THR A 183 27.23 2.44 -15.95
CA THR A 183 27.92 2.07 -14.70
C THR A 183 27.14 1.06 -13.86
N LEU A 184 25.80 1.12 -13.93
CA LEU A 184 24.91 0.16 -13.26
C LEU A 184 24.64 -1.09 -14.10
N GLU A 185 25.33 -1.25 -15.23
CA GLU A 185 25.23 -2.39 -16.15
C GLU A 185 23.77 -2.68 -16.57
N ILE A 186 23.00 -1.61 -16.84
CA ILE A 186 21.60 -1.77 -17.26
C ILE A 186 21.53 -2.17 -18.73
N ASN A 187 20.82 -3.28 -18.97
CA ASN A 187 20.63 -3.79 -20.33
C ASN A 187 19.99 -2.77 -21.26
N GLU A 188 20.39 -2.72 -22.51
CA GLU A 188 19.85 -1.77 -23.52
C GLU A 188 18.32 -1.82 -23.65
N LYS A 189 17.73 -3.01 -23.55
CA LYS A 189 16.27 -3.21 -23.63
C LYS A 189 15.51 -2.52 -22.50
N ASP A 190 16.12 -2.40 -21.33
CA ASP A 190 15.50 -1.81 -20.14
C ASP A 190 15.70 -0.30 -20.06
N ARG A 191 16.71 0.24 -20.76
CA ARG A 191 17.07 1.67 -20.70
C ARG A 191 15.95 2.60 -21.13
N VAL A 192 15.17 2.21 -22.15
CA VAL A 192 14.02 3.00 -22.64
C VAL A 192 13.03 3.26 -21.51
N VAL A 193 12.74 2.25 -20.71
CA VAL A 193 11.80 2.35 -19.57
C VAL A 193 12.31 3.32 -18.52
N TYR A 194 13.61 3.25 -18.18
CA TYR A 194 14.20 4.18 -17.19
C TYR A 194 14.27 5.62 -17.71
N LEU A 195 14.54 5.83 -18.99
CA LEU A 195 14.54 7.16 -19.59
C LEU A 195 13.13 7.79 -19.61
N GLU A 196 12.09 6.99 -19.83
CA GLU A 196 10.70 7.47 -19.74
C GLU A 196 10.31 7.85 -18.31
N GLU A 197 10.69 7.05 -17.30
CA GLU A 197 10.43 7.34 -15.91
C GLU A 197 11.20 8.60 -15.41
N LEU A 198 12.42 8.81 -15.90
CA LEU A 198 13.21 10.00 -15.58
C LEU A 198 12.64 11.29 -16.17
N LYS A 199 11.88 11.21 -17.27
CA LYS A 199 11.22 12.37 -17.91
C LYS A 199 9.97 12.83 -17.17
N LYS A 200 9.32 11.97 -16.40
CA LYS A 200 8.10 12.30 -15.65
C LYS A 200 8.37 13.20 -14.44
N ASP A 201 9.62 13.31 -14.01
CA ASP A 201 10.05 14.08 -12.85
C ASP A 201 10.62 15.48 -13.20
N ASN A 202 10.64 15.84 -14.48
CA ASN A 202 11.02 17.16 -15.00
C ASN A 202 9.76 17.91 -15.45
#